data_1466a203e338ddaa3220fcc6504352ac
#
_entry.id   1466a203e338ddaa3220fcc6504352ac
#
_cell.length_a   1.000
_cell.length_b   1.000
_cell.length_c   1.000
_cell.angle_alpha   90.00
_cell.angle_beta   90.00
_cell.angle_gamma   90.00
#
_symmetry.space_group_name_H-M   'P 1'
#
loop_
_entity.id
_entity.type
_entity.pdbx_description
1 polymer ?
#
loop_
_entity_poly.entity_id
_entity_poly.type
_entity_poly.pdbx_seq_one_letter_code
_entity_poly.pdbx_strand_id
1 'polypeptide(L)'
;VVVAMVGSNATRTCRAQVFSGGLQHFKRRPRAWSRPASQLAASKQGKQGGQGSIHFQVKVNASPSAPTQQAQASGYTVLFEDVIRQTQLGIALYDITEDVEKVLAKSQVKEGCVNVISRHTTTALTINELEPRLVEDVRQFLQKLVPPSYPYLHNDLQFRDIPVPFVGVWPDDEPINAHSHIIGMLMGQSESVPVHEGKLVLGTYQSIIFLELDGPRERKIGVQVTGLK
;
A
#
# COMPACT_ATOMS: atom_id res chain seq x y z
N VAL A 1 -3.06 -24.71 -11.20
CA VAL A 1 -2.28 -25.82 -11.77
C VAL A 1 -1.44 -26.38 -10.62
N VAL A 2 -1.82 -27.54 -10.10
CA VAL A 2 -1.05 -28.25 -9.07
C VAL A 2 -0.24 -29.31 -9.78
N VAL A 3 1.09 -29.24 -9.71
CA VAL A 3 1.99 -30.26 -10.24
C VAL A 3 2.42 -31.17 -9.09
N ALA A 4 1.93 -32.37 -9.04
CA ALA A 4 2.43 -33.45 -8.16
C ALA A 4 3.49 -34.25 -8.89
N MET A 5 4.71 -34.33 -8.33
CA MET A 5 5.74 -35.26 -8.81
C MET A 5 5.70 -36.56 -8.01
N VAL A 6 5.49 -37.67 -8.67
CA VAL A 6 5.72 -39.01 -8.13
C VAL A 6 6.90 -39.61 -8.88
N GLY A 7 7.97 -39.92 -8.17
CA GLY A 7 9.16 -40.54 -8.75
C GLY A 7 9.24 -42.04 -8.48
N SER A 8 9.48 -42.84 -9.51
CA SER A 8 10.05 -44.19 -9.42
C SER A 8 11.18 -44.32 -10.45
N ASN A 9 12.26 -44.96 -10.00
CA ASN A 9 13.47 -45.19 -10.78
C ASN A 9 13.18 -46.01 -12.05
N ALA A 10 13.50 -45.47 -13.15
CA ALA A 10 14.00 -46.00 -14.42
C ALA A 10 13.31 -45.30 -15.62
N THR A 11 14.14 -44.69 -16.49
CA THR A 11 13.78 -44.10 -17.80
C THR A 11 12.70 -43.01 -17.81
N ARG A 12 13.18 -41.76 -17.81
CA ARG A 12 12.33 -40.55 -17.90
C ARG A 12 11.81 -40.35 -19.31
N THR A 13 10.54 -40.61 -19.50
CA THR A 13 9.75 -40.05 -20.59
C THR A 13 8.70 -39.12 -19.97
N CYS A 14 8.82 -37.81 -20.19
CA CYS A 14 7.79 -36.85 -19.77
C CYS A 14 6.59 -36.96 -20.72
N ARG A 15 5.45 -37.45 -20.22
CA ARG A 15 4.16 -37.41 -20.90
C ARG A 15 3.30 -36.37 -20.17
N ALA A 16 3.03 -35.26 -20.81
CA ALA A 16 2.07 -34.27 -20.32
C ALA A 16 0.66 -34.77 -20.61
N GLN A 17 -0.13 -35.05 -19.59
CA GLN A 17 -1.57 -35.26 -19.72
C GLN A 17 -2.28 -33.94 -19.38
N VAL A 18 -2.98 -33.41 -20.38
CA VAL A 18 -3.88 -32.26 -20.21
C VAL A 18 -5.24 -32.82 -19.79
N PHE A 19 -5.62 -32.62 -18.53
CA PHE A 19 -6.99 -32.88 -18.09
C PHE A 19 -7.86 -31.65 -18.42
N SER A 20 -8.75 -31.79 -19.37
CA SER A 20 -9.85 -30.86 -19.63
C SER A 20 -10.98 -31.14 -18.62
N GLY A 21 -10.96 -30.50 -17.48
CA GLY A 21 -12.07 -30.49 -16.52
C GLY A 21 -13.02 -29.35 -16.87
N GLY A 22 -14.29 -29.69 -17.16
CA GLY A 22 -15.34 -28.77 -17.54
C GLY A 22 -15.57 -27.71 -16.46
N LEU A 23 -15.61 -26.46 -16.88
CA LEU A 23 -16.05 -25.28 -16.08
C LEU A 23 -17.55 -25.40 -15.79
N GLN A 24 -17.89 -25.83 -14.57
CA GLN A 24 -19.24 -25.61 -14.06
C GLN A 24 -19.42 -24.15 -13.72
N HIS A 25 -20.30 -23.49 -14.42
CA HIS A 25 -20.75 -22.12 -14.19
C HIS A 25 -21.45 -21.99 -12.82
N PHE A 26 -20.73 -21.51 -11.80
CA PHE A 26 -21.35 -20.99 -10.60
C PHE A 26 -21.87 -19.57 -10.88
N LYS A 27 -23.13 -19.45 -11.24
CA LYS A 27 -23.85 -18.17 -11.28
C LYS A 27 -24.07 -17.70 -9.84
N ARG A 28 -23.19 -16.87 -9.29
CA ARG A 28 -23.48 -16.07 -8.09
C ARG A 28 -24.35 -14.88 -8.51
N ARG A 29 -25.58 -14.88 -8.06
CA ARG A 29 -26.46 -13.69 -8.13
C ARG A 29 -25.86 -12.58 -7.28
N PRO A 30 -25.79 -11.31 -7.76
CA PRO A 30 -25.41 -10.19 -6.91
C PRO A 30 -26.50 -9.94 -5.87
N ARG A 31 -26.13 -9.83 -4.61
CA ARG A 31 -27.05 -9.35 -3.55
C ARG A 31 -27.34 -7.88 -3.82
N ALA A 32 -28.60 -7.59 -4.12
CA ALA A 32 -29.09 -6.24 -4.20
C ALA A 32 -29.06 -5.59 -2.80
N TRP A 33 -28.37 -4.47 -2.70
CA TRP A 33 -28.48 -3.58 -1.55
C TRP A 33 -29.80 -2.83 -1.69
N SER A 34 -30.79 -3.14 -0.85
CA SER A 34 -32.02 -2.39 -0.75
C SER A 34 -31.76 -1.06 -0.04
N ARG A 35 -31.86 0.03 -0.78
CA ARG A 35 -31.99 1.38 -0.21
C ARG A 35 -33.45 1.56 0.24
N PRO A 36 -33.75 2.20 1.38
CA PRO A 36 -35.08 2.57 1.73
C PRO A 36 -35.56 3.68 0.78
N ALA A 37 -36.68 3.41 0.09
CA ALA A 37 -37.36 4.36 -0.76
C ALA A 37 -38.12 5.35 0.11
N SER A 38 -37.70 6.62 0.10
CA SER A 38 -38.55 7.73 0.52
C SER A 38 -39.60 7.94 -0.57
N GLN A 39 -40.87 7.78 -0.19
CA GLN A 39 -42.06 7.94 -1.05
C GLN A 39 -42.16 9.39 -1.53
N LEU A 40 -42.03 9.58 -2.83
CA LEU A 40 -42.52 10.78 -3.54
C LEU A 40 -43.83 10.42 -4.21
N ALA A 41 -44.94 10.87 -3.63
CA ALA A 41 -46.23 10.83 -4.26
C ALA A 41 -46.31 11.93 -5.34
N ALA A 42 -46.40 11.54 -6.60
CA ALA A 42 -46.71 12.44 -7.71
C ALA A 42 -48.13 12.19 -8.16
N SER A 43 -49.02 13.19 -7.97
CA SER A 43 -50.34 13.22 -8.55
C SER A 43 -50.28 13.66 -10.02
N LYS A 44 -50.75 12.82 -10.94
CA LYS A 44 -50.98 13.17 -12.35
C LYS A 44 -52.28 13.95 -12.50
N GLN A 45 -52.21 15.17 -13.05
CA GLN A 45 -53.32 15.76 -13.81
C GLN A 45 -52.75 16.16 -15.17
N GLY A 46 -53.36 15.60 -16.21
CA GLY A 46 -53.02 15.93 -17.59
C GLY A 46 -53.79 17.15 -18.09
N LYS A 47 -53.16 17.90 -19.01
CA LYS A 47 -53.73 18.42 -20.26
C LYS A 47 -52.66 19.09 -21.13
N GLN A 48 -52.75 18.72 -22.35
CA GLN A 48 -52.29 19.25 -23.63
C GLN A 48 -51.64 20.63 -23.73
N GLY A 49 -50.54 20.68 -24.50
CA GLY A 49 -50.22 21.67 -25.53
C GLY A 49 -49.45 22.91 -25.05
N GLY A 50 -48.20 23.06 -25.53
CA GLY A 50 -47.47 24.30 -25.48
C GLY A 50 -45.98 24.11 -25.09
N GLN A 51 -45.10 24.52 -26.00
CA GLN A 51 -43.66 24.68 -25.67
C GLN A 51 -43.51 25.67 -24.52
N GLY A 52 -43.20 25.17 -23.34
CA GLY A 52 -42.95 25.97 -22.17
C GLY A 52 -41.78 25.40 -21.41
N SER A 53 -40.69 26.15 -21.24
CA SER A 53 -39.59 25.82 -20.37
C SER A 53 -40.09 25.68 -18.93
N ILE A 54 -39.94 24.50 -18.36
CA ILE A 54 -40.31 24.23 -16.97
C ILE A 54 -39.23 24.81 -16.05
N HIS A 55 -39.50 25.96 -15.46
CA HIS A 55 -38.71 26.49 -14.35
C HIS A 55 -39.18 25.81 -13.06
N PHE A 56 -38.33 24.93 -12.52
CA PHE A 56 -38.56 24.44 -11.16
C PHE A 56 -38.10 25.48 -10.13
N GLN A 57 -39.02 26.22 -9.54
CA GLN A 57 -38.70 26.95 -8.31
C GLN A 57 -38.80 25.99 -7.12
N VAL A 58 -37.67 25.61 -6.58
CA VAL A 58 -37.58 24.90 -5.29
C VAL A 58 -37.77 25.95 -4.20
N LYS A 59 -38.95 26.03 -3.58
CA LYS A 59 -39.12 26.77 -2.34
C LYS A 59 -38.43 25.98 -1.23
N VAL A 60 -37.22 26.40 -0.84
CA VAL A 60 -36.57 25.92 0.36
C VAL A 60 -37.20 26.66 1.54
N ASN A 61 -38.06 25.97 2.28
CA ASN A 61 -38.49 26.48 3.58
C ASN A 61 -37.27 26.38 4.51
N ALA A 62 -36.55 27.48 4.66
CA ALA A 62 -35.52 27.61 5.68
C ALA A 62 -36.23 27.65 7.04
N SER A 63 -36.16 26.56 7.77
CA SER A 63 -36.42 26.59 9.22
C SER A 63 -35.37 27.51 9.88
N PRO A 64 -35.75 28.27 10.91
CA PRO A 64 -34.80 29.13 11.59
C PRO A 64 -33.64 28.26 12.08
N SER A 65 -32.43 28.61 11.63
CA SER A 65 -31.18 27.97 12.04
C SER A 65 -31.03 28.05 13.55
N ALA A 66 -30.94 26.88 14.19
CA ALA A 66 -30.41 26.81 15.54
C ALA A 66 -29.05 27.58 15.60
N PRO A 67 -28.74 28.23 16.72
CA PRO A 67 -27.51 28.97 16.84
C PRO A 67 -26.36 28.02 16.48
N THR A 68 -25.59 28.41 15.49
CA THR A 68 -24.36 27.72 15.08
C THR A 68 -23.47 27.69 16.31
N GLN A 69 -23.42 26.58 17.03
CA GLN A 69 -22.34 26.35 17.97
C GLN A 69 -21.05 26.53 17.15
N GLN A 70 -20.29 27.55 17.45
CA GLN A 70 -18.93 27.69 16.94
C GLN A 70 -18.25 26.39 17.28
N ALA A 71 -17.99 25.58 16.25
CA ALA A 71 -17.14 24.40 16.38
C ALA A 71 -15.82 24.92 16.97
N GLN A 72 -15.58 24.61 18.24
CA GLN A 72 -14.24 24.78 18.82
C GLN A 72 -13.31 24.15 17.82
N ALA A 73 -12.27 24.87 17.38
CA ALA A 73 -11.27 24.38 16.46
C ALA A 73 -10.83 23.01 17.01
N SER A 74 -11.23 21.95 16.35
CA SER A 74 -10.88 20.59 16.77
C SER A 74 -9.36 20.56 16.80
N GLY A 75 -8.76 20.14 17.91
CA GLY A 75 -7.31 20.02 18.07
C GLY A 75 -6.68 18.98 17.13
N TYR A 76 -7.27 18.79 15.93
CA TYR A 76 -6.79 17.89 14.89
C TYR A 76 -5.51 18.45 14.26
N THR A 77 -4.51 17.59 14.17
CA THR A 77 -3.19 17.92 13.66
C THR A 77 -2.82 16.99 12.52
N VAL A 78 -2.14 17.53 11.54
CA VAL A 78 -1.42 16.79 10.50
C VAL A 78 0.02 17.28 10.50
N LEU A 79 0.97 16.36 10.73
CA LEU A 79 2.40 16.62 10.64
C LEU A 79 3.02 15.60 9.69
N PHE A 80 3.87 16.06 8.77
CA PHE A 80 4.68 15.20 7.91
C PHE A 80 6.15 15.55 8.06
N GLU A 81 6.99 14.55 8.27
CA GLU A 81 8.46 14.68 8.27
C GLU A 81 9.11 13.53 7.50
N ASP A 82 10.27 13.79 6.93
CA ASP A 82 11.14 12.77 6.35
C ASP A 82 12.16 12.29 7.39
N VAL A 83 12.24 10.99 7.59
CA VAL A 83 13.35 10.32 8.29
C VAL A 83 14.37 9.92 7.24
N ILE A 84 15.64 10.30 7.47
CA ILE A 84 16.75 9.99 6.56
C ILE A 84 17.55 8.83 7.11
N ARG A 85 17.80 7.81 6.26
CA ARG A 85 18.59 6.65 6.62
C ARG A 85 19.68 6.39 5.58
N GLN A 86 20.96 6.33 6.05
CA GLN A 86 22.04 5.77 5.24
C GLN A 86 22.00 4.26 5.33
N THR A 87 22.01 3.58 4.19
CA THR A 87 21.84 2.13 4.12
C THR A 87 23.10 1.42 3.67
N GLN A 88 23.11 0.10 3.86
CA GLN A 88 24.19 -0.79 3.42
C GLN A 88 23.78 -1.52 2.13
N LEU A 89 24.74 -2.12 1.45
CA LEU A 89 24.52 -2.92 0.26
C LEU A 89 23.72 -4.19 0.59
N GLY A 90 22.78 -4.52 -0.28
CA GLY A 90 21.98 -5.74 -0.19
C GLY A 90 20.82 -5.65 0.80
N ILE A 91 20.27 -6.81 1.17
CA ILE A 91 19.12 -6.87 2.08
C ILE A 91 19.56 -6.55 3.51
N ALA A 92 19.12 -5.39 4.01
CA ALA A 92 19.41 -4.93 5.37
C ALA A 92 18.12 -4.39 6.02
N LEU A 93 17.92 -4.75 7.29
CA LEU A 93 16.74 -4.37 8.08
C LEU A 93 17.15 -3.36 9.15
N TYR A 94 16.37 -2.29 9.27
CA TYR A 94 16.62 -1.18 10.19
C TYR A 94 15.40 -0.93 11.05
N ASP A 95 15.56 -0.94 12.37
CA ASP A 95 14.54 -0.42 13.28
C ASP A 95 14.45 1.11 13.12
N ILE A 96 13.28 1.58 12.81
CA ILE A 96 12.96 3.00 12.71
C ILE A 96 11.88 3.44 13.71
N THR A 97 11.53 2.57 14.65
CA THR A 97 10.47 2.82 15.64
C THR A 97 10.73 4.10 16.41
N GLU A 98 11.95 4.26 16.95
CA GLU A 98 12.35 5.46 17.70
C GLU A 98 12.28 6.74 16.84
N ASP A 99 12.65 6.65 15.56
CA ASP A 99 12.58 7.80 14.65
C ASP A 99 11.12 8.20 14.40
N VAL A 100 10.22 7.23 14.26
CA VAL A 100 8.78 7.47 14.13
C VAL A 100 8.19 8.05 15.42
N GLU A 101 8.59 7.55 16.60
CA GLU A 101 8.19 8.07 17.90
C GLU A 101 8.62 9.54 18.09
N LYS A 102 9.80 9.94 17.61
CA LYS A 102 10.26 11.33 17.62
C LYS A 102 9.34 12.25 16.82
N VAL A 103 8.89 11.80 15.65
CA VAL A 103 7.92 12.55 14.82
C VAL A 103 6.56 12.63 15.51
N LEU A 104 6.09 11.52 16.08
CA LEU A 104 4.87 11.49 16.88
C LEU A 104 4.92 12.47 18.04
N ALA A 105 6.00 12.47 18.82
CA ALA A 105 6.17 13.39 19.94
C ALA A 105 6.10 14.87 19.54
N LYS A 106 6.71 15.25 18.41
CA LYS A 106 6.64 16.61 17.85
C LYS A 106 5.21 16.99 17.46
N SER A 107 4.39 16.07 17.00
CA SER A 107 3.00 16.33 16.58
C SER A 107 2.09 16.66 17.75
N GLN A 108 2.41 16.18 18.96
CA GLN A 108 1.60 16.23 20.19
C GLN A 108 0.25 15.51 20.06
N VAL A 109 0.07 14.68 19.06
CA VAL A 109 -1.14 13.87 18.87
C VAL A 109 -1.25 12.82 19.98
N LYS A 110 -2.44 12.74 20.60
CA LYS A 110 -2.77 11.75 21.64
C LYS A 110 -3.59 10.59 21.07
N GLU A 111 -4.53 10.89 20.19
CA GLU A 111 -5.40 9.89 19.57
C GLU A 111 -5.36 10.08 18.06
N GLY A 112 -4.99 9.03 17.31
CA GLY A 112 -4.86 9.14 15.86
C GLY A 112 -4.14 7.98 15.20
N CYS A 113 -3.34 8.33 14.20
CA CYS A 113 -2.61 7.35 13.41
C CYS A 113 -1.31 7.93 12.89
N VAL A 114 -0.29 7.07 12.80
CA VAL A 114 0.95 7.34 12.07
C VAL A 114 0.94 6.49 10.81
N ASN A 115 1.15 7.12 9.66
CA ASN A 115 1.42 6.45 8.40
C ASN A 115 2.91 6.62 8.05
N VAL A 116 3.57 5.51 7.78
CA VAL A 116 4.98 5.46 7.37
C VAL A 116 5.03 4.97 5.94
N ILE A 117 5.76 5.65 5.08
CA ILE A 117 5.92 5.26 3.66
C ILE A 117 7.38 5.32 3.23
N SER A 118 7.86 4.24 2.62
CA SER A 118 9.11 4.29 1.87
C SER A 118 8.89 5.03 0.54
N ARG A 119 9.78 5.94 0.21
CA ARG A 119 9.69 6.74 -1.02
C ARG A 119 10.59 6.20 -2.13
N HIS A 120 10.93 4.92 -2.07
CA HIS A 120 11.84 4.23 -2.99
C HIS A 120 11.28 2.88 -3.40
N THR A 121 11.50 2.49 -4.65
CA THR A 121 10.94 1.27 -5.24
C THR A 121 11.73 0.00 -4.92
N THR A 122 12.94 0.13 -4.39
CA THR A 122 13.84 -0.98 -4.00
C THR A 122 14.01 -1.09 -2.49
N THR A 123 12.97 -0.75 -1.76
CA THR A 123 12.91 -0.82 -0.30
C THR A 123 11.54 -1.32 0.12
N ALA A 124 11.36 -1.64 1.40
CA ALA A 124 10.08 -2.05 1.95
C ALA A 124 9.90 -1.56 3.39
N LEU A 125 8.68 -1.67 3.89
CA LEU A 125 8.32 -1.47 5.29
C LEU A 125 7.54 -2.68 5.80
N THR A 126 7.73 -3.00 7.07
CA THR A 126 6.96 -4.03 7.76
C THR A 126 6.97 -3.79 9.27
N ILE A 127 6.03 -4.41 9.97
CA ILE A 127 6.00 -4.46 11.43
C ILE A 127 6.23 -5.90 11.85
N ASN A 128 7.35 -6.16 12.54
CA ASN A 128 7.70 -7.48 13.00
C ASN A 128 8.73 -7.41 14.13
N GLU A 129 9.14 -8.56 14.64
CA GLU A 129 10.27 -8.70 15.55
C GLU A 129 11.59 -8.52 14.79
N LEU A 130 12.52 -7.76 15.38
CA LEU A 130 13.85 -7.53 14.81
C LEU A 130 14.92 -8.27 15.63
N GLU A 131 14.85 -9.61 15.63
CA GLU A 131 15.82 -10.50 16.26
C GLU A 131 16.90 -10.87 15.24
N PRO A 132 18.22 -10.87 15.61
CA PRO A 132 19.33 -11.05 14.66
C PRO A 132 19.27 -12.35 13.84
N ARG A 133 18.82 -13.46 14.43
CA ARG A 133 18.72 -14.73 13.70
C ARG A 133 17.51 -14.74 12.76
N LEU A 134 16.38 -14.16 13.18
CA LEU A 134 15.22 -13.98 12.33
C LEU A 134 15.54 -13.06 11.14
N VAL A 135 16.32 -12.01 11.36
CA VAL A 135 16.80 -11.13 10.28
C VAL A 135 17.58 -11.94 9.23
N GLU A 136 18.45 -12.84 9.65
CA GLU A 136 19.19 -13.70 8.72
C GLU A 136 18.27 -14.71 8.00
N ASP A 137 17.30 -15.31 8.69
CA ASP A 137 16.30 -16.18 8.09
C ASP A 137 15.48 -15.44 7.02
N VAL A 138 15.04 -14.21 7.30
CA VAL A 138 14.32 -13.35 6.35
C VAL A 138 15.20 -13.06 5.13
N ARG A 139 16.46 -12.67 5.34
CA ARG A 139 17.41 -12.40 4.26
C ARG A 139 17.55 -13.61 3.33
N GLN A 140 17.83 -14.77 3.89
CA GLN A 140 18.01 -16.01 3.12
C GLN A 140 16.73 -16.44 2.42
N PHE A 141 15.58 -16.28 3.09
CA PHE A 141 14.29 -16.62 2.50
C PHE A 141 13.96 -15.74 1.30
N LEU A 142 14.12 -14.42 1.42
CA LEU A 142 13.86 -13.48 0.33
C LEU A 142 14.77 -13.73 -0.88
N GLN A 143 16.06 -14.02 -0.65
CA GLN A 143 17.01 -14.36 -1.72
C GLN A 143 16.64 -15.68 -2.43
N LYS A 144 16.07 -16.65 -1.72
CA LYS A 144 15.58 -17.90 -2.32
C LYS A 144 14.26 -17.70 -3.07
N LEU A 145 13.39 -16.85 -2.54
CA LEU A 145 12.08 -16.57 -3.15
C LEU A 145 12.22 -15.78 -4.46
N VAL A 146 13.11 -14.78 -4.46
CA VAL A 146 13.38 -13.90 -5.60
C VAL A 146 14.89 -13.84 -5.83
N PRO A 147 15.47 -14.87 -6.52
CA PRO A 147 16.91 -14.96 -6.68
C PRO A 147 17.49 -13.81 -7.52
N PRO A 148 18.55 -13.13 -7.10
CA PRO A 148 19.20 -12.07 -7.89
C PRO A 148 19.70 -12.54 -9.26
N SER A 149 20.06 -13.83 -9.37
CA SER A 149 20.61 -14.45 -10.58
C SER A 149 19.55 -14.89 -11.61
N TYR A 150 18.26 -14.73 -11.32
CA TYR A 150 17.21 -15.05 -12.28
C TYR A 150 17.25 -14.07 -13.48
N PRO A 151 17.00 -14.52 -14.72
CA PRO A 151 17.03 -13.66 -15.91
C PRO A 151 15.80 -12.75 -15.98
N TYR A 152 15.82 -11.67 -15.22
CA TYR A 152 14.75 -10.68 -15.22
C TYR A 152 14.88 -9.74 -16.40
N LEU A 153 13.78 -9.45 -17.11
CA LEU A 153 13.75 -8.53 -18.24
C LEU A 153 14.15 -7.09 -17.84
N HIS A 154 13.86 -6.68 -16.60
CA HIS A 154 14.27 -5.39 -16.08
C HIS A 154 15.80 -5.20 -16.03
N ASN A 155 16.55 -6.30 -15.95
CA ASN A 155 18.01 -6.29 -15.93
C ASN A 155 18.62 -6.17 -17.35
N ASP A 156 17.81 -6.33 -18.40
CA ASP A 156 18.25 -6.22 -19.79
C ASP A 156 18.27 -4.74 -20.22
N LEU A 157 19.28 -3.99 -19.78
CA LEU A 157 19.36 -2.54 -20.00
C LEU A 157 19.26 -2.13 -21.47
N GLN A 158 19.78 -2.97 -22.37
CA GLN A 158 19.75 -2.74 -23.82
C GLN A 158 18.33 -2.69 -24.42
N PHE A 159 17.33 -3.24 -23.74
CA PHE A 159 15.94 -3.28 -24.20
C PHE A 159 15.01 -2.39 -23.38
N ARG A 160 15.54 -1.69 -22.37
CA ARG A 160 14.76 -0.76 -21.56
C ARG A 160 14.75 0.63 -22.19
N ASP A 161 13.60 1.29 -22.15
CA ASP A 161 13.50 2.70 -22.48
C ASP A 161 14.36 3.54 -21.51
N ILE A 162 15.21 4.38 -22.06
CA ILE A 162 16.09 5.24 -21.27
C ILE A 162 15.27 6.45 -20.80
N PRO A 163 15.08 6.63 -19.47
CA PRO A 163 14.29 7.74 -18.96
C PRO A 163 14.99 9.08 -19.15
N VAL A 164 14.22 10.13 -19.36
CA VAL A 164 14.72 11.50 -19.28
C VAL A 164 15.19 11.75 -17.82
N PRO A 165 16.37 12.33 -17.55
CA PRO A 165 17.20 13.13 -18.47
C PRO A 165 18.33 12.37 -19.22
N PHE A 166 18.42 11.07 -19.08
CA PHE A 166 19.47 10.29 -19.74
C PHE A 166 19.20 10.23 -21.25
N VAL A 167 20.14 10.63 -22.07
CA VAL A 167 19.98 10.63 -23.52
C VAL A 167 20.90 9.58 -24.14
N GLY A 168 20.29 8.53 -24.65
CA GLY A 168 20.96 7.54 -25.52
C GLY A 168 21.74 6.43 -24.82
N VAL A 169 22.13 6.56 -23.55
CA VAL A 169 22.92 5.53 -22.82
C VAL A 169 22.52 5.50 -21.35
N TRP A 170 22.38 4.31 -20.76
CA TRP A 170 22.24 4.14 -19.33
C TRP A 170 23.54 4.57 -18.62
N PRO A 171 23.47 5.12 -17.40
CA PRO A 171 24.66 5.32 -16.58
C PRO A 171 25.42 3.99 -16.36
N ASP A 172 26.74 4.04 -16.29
CA ASP A 172 27.57 2.85 -16.05
C ASP A 172 27.27 2.15 -14.72
N ASP A 173 26.68 2.90 -13.76
CA ASP A 173 26.30 2.44 -12.43
C ASP A 173 24.80 2.11 -12.31
N GLU A 174 24.06 1.99 -13.42
CA GLU A 174 22.66 1.56 -13.40
C GLU A 174 22.55 0.16 -12.79
N PRO A 175 21.82 0.01 -11.66
CA PRO A 175 21.83 -1.25 -10.93
C PRO A 175 21.02 -2.35 -11.62
N ILE A 176 21.54 -3.56 -11.52
CA ILE A 176 20.89 -4.81 -11.95
C ILE A 176 20.08 -5.35 -10.77
N ASN A 177 18.89 -4.77 -10.53
CA ASN A 177 18.19 -4.88 -9.25
C ASN A 177 16.70 -5.25 -9.37
N ALA A 178 16.30 -5.92 -10.45
CA ALA A 178 14.90 -6.37 -10.64
C ALA A 178 14.35 -7.16 -9.44
N HIS A 179 15.20 -8.00 -8.83
CA HIS A 179 14.85 -8.77 -7.64
C HIS A 179 14.45 -7.86 -6.47
N SER A 180 15.14 -6.74 -6.28
CA SER A 180 14.86 -5.76 -5.22
C SER A 180 13.49 -5.09 -5.42
N HIS A 181 13.14 -4.74 -6.66
CA HIS A 181 11.81 -4.21 -7.00
C HIS A 181 10.70 -5.22 -6.69
N ILE A 182 10.90 -6.49 -7.08
CA ILE A 182 9.91 -7.55 -6.88
C ILE A 182 9.72 -7.82 -5.38
N ILE A 183 10.79 -7.91 -4.61
CA ILE A 183 10.72 -8.07 -3.15
C ILE A 183 9.98 -6.87 -2.53
N GLY A 184 10.30 -5.64 -2.94
CA GLY A 184 9.63 -4.43 -2.46
C GLY A 184 8.12 -4.43 -2.73
N MET A 185 7.69 -4.93 -3.88
CA MET A 185 6.26 -5.11 -4.20
C MET A 185 5.59 -6.19 -3.35
N LEU A 186 6.30 -7.28 -3.04
CA LEU A 186 5.77 -8.38 -2.23
C LEU A 186 5.64 -8.01 -0.74
N MET A 187 6.62 -7.28 -0.20
CA MET A 187 6.66 -6.88 1.21
C MET A 187 5.76 -5.69 1.51
N GLY A 188 5.57 -4.79 0.55
CA GLY A 188 4.85 -3.52 0.76
C GLY A 188 5.79 -2.35 1.10
N GLN A 189 5.28 -1.14 0.91
CA GLN A 189 6.06 0.10 1.06
C GLN A 189 5.48 1.07 2.08
N SER A 190 4.44 0.68 2.81
CA SER A 190 3.79 1.54 3.79
C SER A 190 3.18 0.73 4.93
N GLU A 191 3.25 1.31 6.12
CA GLU A 191 2.62 0.79 7.33
C GLU A 191 1.79 1.87 8.00
N SER A 192 0.73 1.45 8.68
CA SER A 192 -0.15 2.32 9.44
C SER A 192 -0.27 1.82 10.88
N VAL A 193 0.07 2.69 11.84
CA VAL A 193 0.09 2.35 13.26
C VAL A 193 -0.88 3.26 14.01
N PRO A 194 -1.85 2.72 14.76
CA PRO A 194 -2.69 3.52 15.64
C PRO A 194 -1.86 4.25 16.71
N VAL A 195 -2.34 5.43 17.11
CA VAL A 195 -1.81 6.19 18.24
C VAL A 195 -2.88 6.26 19.33
N HIS A 196 -2.54 5.86 20.53
CA HIS A 196 -3.38 5.93 21.73
C HIS A 196 -2.58 6.49 22.90
N GLU A 197 -3.14 7.48 23.60
CA GLU A 197 -2.48 8.21 24.71
C GLU A 197 -1.09 8.78 24.33
N GLY A 198 -0.90 9.17 23.07
CA GLY A 198 0.35 9.72 22.57
C GLY A 198 1.45 8.69 22.34
N LYS A 199 1.12 7.39 22.24
CA LYS A 199 2.04 6.30 22.00
C LYS A 199 1.62 5.48 20.78
N LEU A 200 2.60 4.88 20.10
CA LEU A 200 2.34 3.89 19.06
C LEU A 200 1.74 2.62 19.69
N VAL A 201 0.65 2.11 19.10
CA VAL A 201 0.03 0.86 19.55
C VAL A 201 0.75 -0.30 18.87
N LEU A 202 1.86 -0.71 19.48
CA LEU A 202 2.68 -1.85 19.03
C LEU A 202 2.70 -2.92 20.11
N GLY A 203 2.80 -4.19 19.70
CA GLY A 203 3.04 -5.30 20.61
C GLY A 203 4.50 -5.31 21.12
N THR A 204 4.75 -6.07 22.17
CA THR A 204 6.03 -6.10 22.91
C THR A 204 7.25 -6.39 22.01
N TYR A 205 7.07 -7.20 20.98
CA TYR A 205 8.15 -7.59 20.06
C TYR A 205 8.06 -6.90 18.70
N GLN A 206 7.09 -6.00 18.51
CA GLN A 206 6.92 -5.31 17.23
C GLN A 206 7.80 -4.08 17.14
N SER A 207 8.59 -4.02 16.09
CA SER A 207 9.29 -2.81 15.62
C SER A 207 8.76 -2.41 14.26
N ILE A 208 8.79 -1.13 13.95
CA ILE A 208 8.61 -0.63 12.59
C ILE A 208 9.95 -0.79 11.88
N ILE A 209 9.98 -1.67 10.88
CA ILE A 209 11.21 -2.10 10.22
C ILE A 209 11.24 -1.55 8.79
N PHE A 210 12.30 -0.81 8.48
CA PHE A 210 12.63 -0.41 7.13
C PHE A 210 13.61 -1.41 6.52
N LEU A 211 13.29 -1.92 5.32
CA LEU A 211 14.12 -2.85 4.57
C LEU A 211 14.79 -2.13 3.40
N GLU A 212 16.12 -2.13 3.37
CA GLU A 212 16.91 -1.89 2.18
C GLU A 212 17.01 -3.21 1.40
N LEU A 213 16.82 -3.17 0.09
CA LEU A 213 16.81 -4.37 -0.77
C LEU A 213 17.87 -4.31 -1.89
N ASP A 214 18.52 -3.16 -2.07
CA ASP A 214 19.48 -2.88 -3.14
C ASP A 214 20.75 -2.21 -2.56
N GLY A 215 20.68 -0.93 -2.17
CA GLY A 215 21.72 -0.14 -1.52
C GLY A 215 23.14 -0.17 -2.11
N PRO A 216 24.11 0.49 -1.46
CA PRO A 216 23.95 1.46 -0.37
C PRO A 216 23.47 2.80 -0.90
N ARG A 217 22.57 3.47 -0.18
CA ARG A 217 22.02 4.79 -0.58
C ARG A 217 21.52 5.58 0.63
N GLU A 218 21.36 6.88 0.43
CA GLU A 218 20.53 7.68 1.31
C GLU A 218 19.05 7.40 0.97
N ARG A 219 18.28 7.01 1.98
CA ARG A 219 16.85 6.70 1.84
C ARG A 219 16.01 7.69 2.62
N LYS A 220 14.88 8.08 2.02
CA LYS A 220 13.87 8.95 2.62
C LYS A 220 12.64 8.14 2.96
N ILE A 221 12.24 8.20 4.22
CA ILE A 221 11.07 7.53 4.76
C ILE A 221 10.11 8.61 5.24
N GLY A 222 8.98 8.75 4.58
CA GLY A 222 7.96 9.71 4.99
C GLY A 222 7.18 9.21 6.19
N VAL A 223 7.04 10.06 7.22
CA VAL A 223 6.24 9.79 8.41
C VAL A 223 5.17 10.86 8.52
N GLN A 224 3.91 10.46 8.41
CA GLN A 224 2.77 11.35 8.60
C GLN A 224 2.01 10.97 9.87
N VAL A 225 1.86 11.93 10.76
CA VAL A 225 1.06 11.80 11.97
C VAL A 225 -0.22 12.60 11.81
N THR A 226 -1.36 11.98 12.09
CA THR A 226 -2.67 12.63 12.03
C THR A 226 -3.48 12.27 13.26
N GLY A 227 -4.19 13.24 13.85
CA GLY A 227 -5.05 12.94 14.98
C GLY A 227 -5.36 14.15 15.87
N LEU A 228 -5.88 13.84 17.05
CA LEU A 228 -6.27 14.81 18.09
C LEU A 228 -5.12 14.99 19.09
N LYS A 229 -4.92 16.24 19.54
CA LYS A 229 -3.96 16.60 20.62
C LYS A 229 -4.55 16.40 21.99
#